data_c87be0ab79e9fb767268a07747cc42f6
#
_entry.id   c87be0ab79e9fb767268a07747cc42f6
#
_cell.length_a   1.000
_cell.length_b   1.000
_cell.length_c   1.000
_cell.angle_alpha   90.00
_cell.angle_beta   90.00
_cell.angle_gamma   90.00
#
_symmetry.space_group_name_H-M   'P 1'
#
loop_
_entity.id
_entity.type
_entity.pdbx_description
1 polymer ?
#
loop_
_entity_poly.entity_id
_entity_poly.type
_entity_poly.pdbx_seq_one_letter_code
_entity_poly.pdbx_strand_id
1 'polypeptide(L)'
;MILLGNHELFSEAVEKFRATHGKIILPVAGALILILTVLLFISTFTTTLFGSVAEDKKIWIELSFLLLAALLGEMLIYYIKQPFVMILIIVGVLISPSFIHLVWPYLVEINNALFSFALPTNPPEFIRVDNIIDFFSRLGAIILLFTIGMHSSIKDIFNVKNFVVGLFGIILPFIVGYLYAMSTTGNFAYAMFVGAALTATSVAISVAILKEINLLDAEFSKIIIGAAVVDDVLALLVLSFVMSATGLNAHADIVKGTITLLASAFLFIVGGISIGKIIVEKFIDTMDETVSRRMFTTIMAFVFTYVYIAEFIGLSAVVGAFLAGVILTYSKHVDKIAKLLFPLEALFTPIFFITLGTMVDLPAVAKNIIPIAAITLIAIVTKAVGCIAGALITGSKKLDSLIVGIGMVPRGEIAFIIALVGITNKILTPDQYTVIVAVGFLTTIVQIPVFQMVLAKVSSISRAGQSI
;
A
#
# COMPACT_ATOMS: atom_id res chain seq x y z
N MET A 1 -0.40 24.10 -23.30
CA MET A 1 -0.32 25.55 -22.98
C MET A 1 -1.59 26.13 -22.35
N ILE A 2 -2.78 25.53 -22.51
CA ILE A 2 -4.06 26.02 -21.90
C ILE A 2 -4.30 25.48 -20.49
N LEU A 3 -3.66 24.38 -20.07
CA LEU A 3 -3.85 23.75 -18.75
C LEU A 3 -2.96 24.31 -17.63
N LEU A 4 -1.85 24.95 -17.95
CA LEU A 4 -1.00 25.68 -16.98
C LEU A 4 -1.65 27.00 -16.53
N GLY A 5 -2.42 27.66 -17.41
CA GLY A 5 -3.13 28.89 -17.09
C GLY A 5 -4.27 28.72 -16.09
N ASN A 6 -4.93 27.54 -16.06
CA ASN A 6 -6.02 27.29 -15.12
C ASN A 6 -5.53 27.00 -13.69
N HIS A 7 -4.33 26.43 -13.56
CA HIS A 7 -3.74 26.16 -12.24
C HIS A 7 -3.21 27.45 -11.60
N GLU A 8 -2.61 28.33 -12.39
CA GLU A 8 -2.18 29.66 -11.93
C GLU A 8 -3.37 30.56 -11.60
N LEU A 9 -4.41 30.59 -12.44
CA LEU A 9 -5.65 31.34 -12.17
C LEU A 9 -6.40 30.81 -10.93
N PHE A 10 -6.40 29.51 -10.71
CA PHE A 10 -6.99 28.92 -9.50
C PHE A 10 -6.15 29.20 -8.26
N SER A 11 -4.82 29.10 -8.36
CA SER A 11 -3.91 29.46 -7.26
C SER A 11 -3.97 30.95 -6.93
N GLU A 12 -4.02 31.82 -7.93
CA GLU A 12 -4.18 33.26 -7.77
C GLU A 12 -5.56 33.65 -7.19
N ALA A 13 -6.61 32.98 -7.61
CA ALA A 13 -7.96 33.16 -7.06
C ALA A 13 -8.04 32.67 -5.60
N VAL A 14 -7.40 31.56 -5.27
CA VAL A 14 -7.28 31.03 -3.90
C VAL A 14 -6.41 31.94 -3.03
N GLU A 15 -5.29 32.46 -3.54
CA GLU A 15 -4.46 33.41 -2.83
C GLU A 15 -5.18 34.77 -2.62
N LYS A 16 -5.89 35.26 -3.61
CA LYS A 16 -6.68 36.50 -3.52
C LYS A 16 -7.87 36.37 -2.57
N PHE A 17 -8.56 35.21 -2.60
CA PHE A 17 -9.62 34.88 -1.64
C PHE A 17 -9.06 34.72 -0.22
N ARG A 18 -7.90 34.10 -0.08
CA ARG A 18 -7.15 33.94 1.17
C ARG A 18 -6.67 35.28 1.74
N ALA A 19 -6.20 36.17 0.90
CA ALA A 19 -5.73 37.49 1.32
C ALA A 19 -6.88 38.42 1.80
N THR A 20 -8.06 38.30 1.17
CA THR A 20 -9.20 39.17 1.44
C THR A 20 -10.13 38.65 2.54
N HIS A 21 -10.32 37.33 2.65
CA HIS A 21 -11.29 36.71 3.57
C HIS A 21 -10.71 35.54 4.39
N GLY A 22 -9.49 35.09 4.09
CA GLY A 22 -8.92 33.86 4.63
C GLY A 22 -8.59 33.89 6.12
N LYS A 23 -8.48 35.05 6.73
CA LYS A 23 -8.18 35.15 8.18
C LYS A 23 -9.37 34.76 9.07
N ILE A 24 -10.60 34.81 8.56
CA ILE A 24 -11.81 34.52 9.34
C ILE A 24 -12.61 33.37 8.72
N ILE A 25 -12.80 33.32 7.40
CA ILE A 25 -13.68 32.35 6.74
C ILE A 25 -13.06 30.94 6.72
N LEU A 26 -11.75 30.81 6.49
CA LEU A 26 -11.10 29.50 6.44
C LEU A 26 -11.09 28.78 7.81
N PRO A 27 -10.74 29.44 8.94
CA PRO A 27 -10.89 28.83 10.27
C PRO A 27 -12.34 28.52 10.64
N VAL A 28 -13.29 29.40 10.26
CA VAL A 28 -14.73 29.16 10.54
C VAL A 28 -15.28 28.03 9.70
N ALA A 29 -14.93 27.93 8.42
CA ALA A 29 -15.31 26.82 7.56
C ALA A 29 -14.66 25.52 8.04
N GLY A 30 -13.39 25.54 8.43
CA GLY A 30 -12.70 24.39 9.03
C GLY A 30 -13.32 23.95 10.35
N ALA A 31 -13.69 24.90 11.22
CA ALA A 31 -14.40 24.60 12.47
C ALA A 31 -15.81 24.04 12.22
N LEU A 32 -16.55 24.57 11.25
CA LEU A 32 -17.86 24.06 10.83
C LEU A 32 -17.77 22.63 10.27
N ILE A 33 -16.80 22.36 9.41
CA ILE A 33 -16.54 21.01 8.87
C ILE A 33 -16.14 20.08 10.01
N LEU A 34 -15.28 20.51 10.92
CA LEU A 34 -14.87 19.74 12.09
C LEU A 34 -16.08 19.44 12.98
N ILE A 35 -16.92 20.43 13.28
CA ILE A 35 -18.13 20.25 14.08
C ILE A 35 -19.11 19.32 13.38
N LEU A 36 -19.33 19.47 12.08
CA LEU A 36 -20.20 18.59 11.29
C LEU A 36 -19.67 17.15 11.29
N THR A 37 -18.35 17.00 11.14
CA THR A 37 -17.67 15.70 11.19
C THR A 37 -17.80 15.07 12.57
N VAL A 38 -17.62 15.86 13.65
CA VAL A 38 -17.79 15.40 15.03
C VAL A 38 -19.25 15.06 15.32
N LEU A 39 -20.22 15.83 14.83
CA LEU A 39 -21.65 15.55 14.97
C LEU A 39 -22.08 14.30 14.20
N LEU A 40 -21.60 14.12 12.97
CA LEU A 40 -21.79 12.89 12.21
C LEU A 40 -21.12 11.69 12.91
N PHE A 41 -19.92 11.90 13.43
CA PHE A 41 -19.22 10.91 14.24
C PHE A 41 -20.03 10.54 15.49
N ILE A 42 -20.54 11.51 16.25
CA ILE A 42 -21.39 11.29 17.43
C ILE A 42 -22.70 10.60 17.04
N SER A 43 -23.34 11.00 15.93
CA SER A 43 -24.56 10.36 15.44
C SER A 43 -24.33 8.92 15.03
N THR A 44 -23.23 8.65 14.32
CA THR A 44 -22.81 7.29 13.93
C THR A 44 -22.43 6.47 15.16
N PHE A 45 -21.72 7.10 16.10
CA PHE A 45 -21.32 6.53 17.38
C PHE A 45 -22.53 6.13 18.23
N THR A 46 -23.55 7.00 18.36
CA THR A 46 -24.76 6.69 19.13
C THR A 46 -25.60 5.59 18.49
N THR A 47 -25.72 5.54 17.17
CA THR A 47 -26.45 4.46 16.47
C THR A 47 -25.71 3.12 16.58
N THR A 48 -24.38 3.13 16.56
CA THR A 48 -23.57 1.91 16.73
C THR A 48 -23.55 1.43 18.19
N LEU A 49 -23.56 2.34 19.17
CA LEU A 49 -23.54 2.02 20.60
C LEU A 49 -24.88 1.58 21.16
N PHE A 50 -25.98 2.15 20.70
CA PHE A 50 -27.30 2.00 21.31
C PHE A 50 -28.32 1.25 20.45
N GLY A 51 -27.97 0.88 19.22
CA GLY A 51 -28.87 0.19 18.31
C GLY A 51 -28.32 -1.13 17.78
N SER A 52 -29.17 -2.13 17.71
CA SER A 52 -28.96 -3.29 16.84
C SER A 52 -29.09 -2.82 15.39
N VAL A 53 -28.01 -2.28 14.83
CA VAL A 53 -27.97 -1.95 13.40
C VAL A 53 -27.97 -3.26 12.64
N ALA A 54 -28.94 -3.45 11.76
CA ALA A 54 -29.00 -4.61 10.89
C ALA A 54 -27.69 -4.69 10.05
N GLU A 55 -27.18 -5.87 9.83
CA GLU A 55 -25.85 -6.08 9.22
C GLU A 55 -25.73 -5.42 7.84
N ASP A 56 -26.82 -5.36 7.07
CA ASP A 56 -26.90 -4.68 5.77
C ASP A 56 -26.68 -3.15 5.86
N LYS A 57 -27.03 -2.52 6.97
CA LYS A 57 -26.82 -1.09 7.21
C LYS A 57 -25.45 -0.75 7.78
N LYS A 58 -24.79 -1.72 8.36
CA LYS A 58 -23.49 -1.56 9.01
C LYS A 58 -22.41 -1.14 8.03
N ILE A 59 -22.42 -1.67 6.81
CA ILE A 59 -21.50 -1.33 5.73
C ILE A 59 -21.50 0.17 5.42
N TRP A 60 -22.69 0.79 5.37
CA TRP A 60 -22.81 2.21 5.07
C TRP A 60 -22.20 3.08 6.17
N ILE A 61 -22.34 2.64 7.43
CA ILE A 61 -21.75 3.31 8.57
C ILE A 61 -20.22 3.20 8.51
N GLU A 62 -19.69 2.01 8.29
CA GLU A 62 -18.27 1.75 8.22
C GLU A 62 -17.60 2.51 7.06
N LEU A 63 -18.21 2.50 5.86
CA LEU A 63 -17.74 3.25 4.72
C LEU A 63 -17.78 4.77 4.96
N SER A 64 -18.87 5.27 5.54
CA SER A 64 -18.98 6.68 5.91
C SER A 64 -17.91 7.07 6.92
N PHE A 65 -17.64 6.21 7.90
CA PHE A 65 -16.62 6.42 8.91
C PHE A 65 -15.21 6.43 8.31
N LEU A 66 -14.89 5.52 7.39
CA LEU A 66 -13.61 5.48 6.67
C LEU A 66 -13.41 6.75 5.83
N LEU A 67 -14.44 7.22 5.14
CA LEU A 67 -14.36 8.45 4.35
C LEU A 67 -14.21 9.70 5.23
N LEU A 68 -14.88 9.74 6.38
CA LEU A 68 -14.69 10.81 7.36
C LEU A 68 -13.29 10.78 7.97
N ALA A 69 -12.78 9.59 8.27
CA ALA A 69 -11.40 9.40 8.73
C ALA A 69 -10.37 9.83 7.66
N ALA A 70 -10.65 9.56 6.39
CA ALA A 70 -9.85 10.04 5.28
C ALA A 70 -9.83 11.58 5.20
N LEU A 71 -11.00 12.21 5.30
CA LEU A 71 -11.14 13.66 5.31
C LEU A 71 -10.38 14.28 6.50
N LEU A 72 -10.49 13.69 7.69
CA LEU A 72 -9.70 14.12 8.86
C LEU A 72 -8.20 13.96 8.62
N GLY A 73 -7.77 12.87 7.99
CA GLY A 73 -6.40 12.66 7.58
C GLY A 73 -5.91 13.77 6.65
N GLU A 74 -6.67 14.12 5.62
CA GLU A 74 -6.35 15.23 4.71
C GLU A 74 -6.25 16.58 5.42
N MET A 75 -7.13 16.85 6.38
CA MET A 75 -7.02 18.06 7.19
C MET A 75 -5.76 18.06 8.07
N LEU A 76 -5.39 16.91 8.65
CA LEU A 76 -4.19 16.79 9.49
C LEU A 76 -2.89 17.02 8.69
N ILE A 77 -2.83 16.65 7.41
CA ILE A 77 -1.67 16.89 6.54
C ILE A 77 -1.32 18.37 6.50
N TYR A 78 -2.32 19.23 6.40
CA TYR A 78 -2.10 20.68 6.36
C TYR A 78 -1.38 21.21 7.60
N TYR A 79 -1.64 20.62 8.77
CA TYR A 79 -1.04 21.03 10.04
C TYR A 79 0.28 20.30 10.34
N ILE A 80 0.35 18.99 10.09
CA ILE A 80 1.46 18.14 10.50
C ILE A 80 2.60 18.13 9.47
N LYS A 81 2.31 18.48 8.20
CA LYS A 81 3.28 18.51 7.07
C LYS A 81 4.01 17.17 6.88
N GLN A 82 3.30 16.07 7.12
CA GLN A 82 3.78 14.71 6.89
C GLN A 82 3.11 14.14 5.63
N PRO A 83 3.66 13.05 5.01
CA PRO A 83 3.05 12.45 3.84
C PRO A 83 1.61 12.03 4.09
N PHE A 84 0.80 12.17 3.06
CA PHE A 84 -0.57 11.69 3.01
C PHE A 84 -0.70 10.24 3.49
N VAL A 85 0.10 9.34 2.92
CA VAL A 85 0.13 7.92 3.26
C VAL A 85 0.36 7.67 4.75
N MET A 86 1.36 8.35 5.34
CA MET A 86 1.71 8.18 6.76
C MET A 86 0.55 8.59 7.67
N ILE A 87 -0.08 9.73 7.38
CA ILE A 87 -1.19 10.24 8.20
C ILE A 87 -2.37 9.30 8.12
N LEU A 88 -2.72 8.79 6.94
CA LEU A 88 -3.83 7.86 6.79
C LEU A 88 -3.59 6.53 7.51
N ILE A 89 -2.37 5.99 7.46
CA ILE A 89 -2.03 4.78 8.22
C ILE A 89 -2.13 5.05 9.74
N ILE A 90 -1.62 6.18 10.22
CA ILE A 90 -1.73 6.56 11.65
C ILE A 90 -3.20 6.71 12.05
N VAL A 91 -4.01 7.40 11.26
CA VAL A 91 -5.46 7.52 11.49
C VAL A 91 -6.08 6.13 11.56
N GLY A 92 -5.72 5.21 10.66
CA GLY A 92 -6.16 3.82 10.68
C GLY A 92 -5.81 3.10 12.00
N VAL A 93 -4.58 3.26 12.49
CA VAL A 93 -4.16 2.69 13.79
C VAL A 93 -5.00 3.26 14.93
N LEU A 94 -5.25 4.57 14.95
CA LEU A 94 -6.02 5.24 16.01
C LEU A 94 -7.49 4.82 16.06
N ILE A 95 -8.06 4.43 14.91
CA ILE A 95 -9.43 3.93 14.83
C ILE A 95 -9.52 2.39 14.84
N SER A 96 -8.37 1.70 14.96
CA SER A 96 -8.35 0.24 15.01
C SER A 96 -9.10 -0.30 16.22
N PRO A 97 -9.76 -1.46 16.09
CA PRO A 97 -10.41 -2.11 17.22
C PRO A 97 -9.46 -2.29 18.42
N SER A 98 -8.21 -2.67 18.14
CA SER A 98 -7.21 -2.91 19.19
C SER A 98 -6.82 -1.65 19.97
N PHE A 99 -6.67 -0.49 19.28
CA PHE A 99 -6.40 0.78 19.93
C PHE A 99 -7.60 1.25 20.76
N ILE A 100 -8.79 1.13 20.21
CA ILE A 100 -10.02 1.52 20.91
C ILE A 100 -10.22 0.67 22.15
N HIS A 101 -10.03 -0.65 22.07
CA HIS A 101 -10.06 -1.53 23.24
C HIS A 101 -9.05 -1.14 24.32
N LEU A 102 -7.86 -0.69 23.92
CA LEU A 102 -6.82 -0.24 24.85
C LEU A 102 -7.20 1.06 25.58
N VAL A 103 -7.79 2.02 24.86
CA VAL A 103 -8.06 3.37 25.36
C VAL A 103 -9.44 3.48 26.03
N TRP A 104 -10.38 2.63 25.64
CA TRP A 104 -11.78 2.70 26.09
C TRP A 104 -11.97 2.71 27.60
N PRO A 105 -11.30 1.87 28.40
CA PRO A 105 -11.45 1.90 29.89
C PRO A 105 -11.11 3.27 30.46
N TYR A 106 -10.05 3.93 29.96
CA TYR A 106 -9.65 5.27 30.39
C TYR A 106 -10.66 6.33 29.99
N LEU A 107 -11.26 6.21 28.78
CA LEU A 107 -12.31 7.12 28.34
C LEU A 107 -13.57 7.00 29.18
N VAL A 108 -13.96 5.79 29.57
CA VAL A 108 -15.10 5.55 30.49
C VAL A 108 -14.80 6.15 31.86
N GLU A 109 -13.61 5.99 32.40
CA GLU A 109 -13.20 6.56 33.69
C GLU A 109 -13.24 8.10 33.67
N ILE A 110 -12.66 8.72 32.63
CA ILE A 110 -12.70 10.18 32.44
C ILE A 110 -14.14 10.68 32.26
N ASN A 111 -14.96 9.97 31.50
CA ASN A 111 -16.36 10.32 31.31
C ASN A 111 -17.14 10.27 32.63
N ASN A 112 -16.95 9.24 33.45
CA ASN A 112 -17.60 9.09 34.73
C ASN A 112 -17.16 10.17 35.71
N ALA A 113 -15.92 10.62 35.64
CA ALA A 113 -15.37 11.68 36.47
C ALA A 113 -15.84 13.10 36.08
N LEU A 114 -16.01 13.37 34.79
CA LEU A 114 -16.24 14.72 34.27
C LEU A 114 -17.67 14.98 33.78
N PHE A 115 -18.31 13.98 33.15
CA PHE A 115 -19.53 14.18 32.36
C PHE A 115 -20.69 13.29 32.79
N SER A 116 -20.44 12.12 33.38
CA SER A 116 -21.44 11.14 33.84
C SER A 116 -22.42 10.69 32.71
N PHE A 117 -21.98 10.68 31.44
CA PHE A 117 -22.78 10.10 30.37
C PHE A 117 -22.81 8.57 30.49
N ALA A 118 -23.95 7.94 30.17
CA ALA A 118 -24.08 6.49 30.13
C ALA A 118 -23.31 5.90 28.94
N LEU A 119 -21.99 5.74 29.08
CA LEU A 119 -21.19 5.05 28.09
C LEU A 119 -21.27 3.52 28.29
N PRO A 120 -21.30 2.73 27.24
CA PRO A 120 -21.26 1.27 27.32
C PRO A 120 -19.95 0.81 27.96
N THR A 121 -20.03 -0.28 28.73
CA THR A 121 -18.85 -0.89 29.37
C THR A 121 -17.94 -1.54 28.34
N ASN A 122 -18.51 -2.06 27.24
CA ASN A 122 -17.74 -2.65 26.14
C ASN A 122 -17.36 -1.57 25.11
N PRO A 123 -16.12 -1.61 24.59
CA PRO A 123 -15.69 -0.69 23.55
C PRO A 123 -16.52 -0.89 22.26
N PRO A 124 -16.85 0.21 21.55
CA PRO A 124 -17.54 0.11 20.28
C PRO A 124 -16.62 -0.43 19.17
N GLU A 125 -17.15 -1.28 18.34
CA GLU A 125 -16.48 -1.72 17.12
C GLU A 125 -16.86 -0.77 15.98
N PHE A 126 -16.01 0.20 15.68
CA PHE A 126 -16.26 1.18 14.60
C PHE A 126 -16.06 0.60 13.21
N ILE A 127 -15.09 -0.29 13.06
CA ILE A 127 -14.71 -0.92 11.81
C ILE A 127 -14.48 -2.39 12.11
N ARG A 128 -15.21 -3.24 11.40
CA ARG A 128 -14.82 -4.63 11.20
C ARG A 128 -14.14 -4.72 9.85
N VAL A 129 -12.91 -5.19 9.82
CA VAL A 129 -12.27 -5.53 8.55
C VAL A 129 -12.90 -6.83 8.08
N ASP A 130 -14.10 -6.72 7.55
CA ASP A 130 -14.82 -7.82 6.91
C ASP A 130 -14.47 -7.89 5.42
N ASN A 131 -15.04 -8.88 4.72
CA ASN A 131 -14.79 -9.10 3.30
C ASN A 131 -15.10 -7.88 2.42
N ILE A 132 -15.98 -6.99 2.86
CA ILE A 132 -16.43 -5.83 2.07
C ILE A 132 -15.45 -4.68 2.23
N ILE A 133 -15.02 -4.38 3.44
CA ILE A 133 -13.98 -3.36 3.70
C ILE A 133 -12.66 -3.79 3.06
N ASP A 134 -12.30 -5.08 3.16
CA ASP A 134 -11.13 -5.64 2.49
C ASP A 134 -11.25 -5.47 0.96
N PHE A 135 -12.42 -5.72 0.38
CA PHE A 135 -12.66 -5.50 -1.05
C PHE A 135 -12.46 -4.04 -1.47
N PHE A 136 -13.02 -3.07 -0.74
CA PHE A 136 -12.80 -1.64 -1.02
C PHE A 136 -11.35 -1.22 -0.85
N SER A 137 -10.67 -1.76 0.15
CA SER A 137 -9.25 -1.55 0.37
C SER A 137 -8.42 -2.06 -0.82
N ARG A 138 -8.64 -3.30 -1.26
CA ARG A 138 -7.98 -3.89 -2.45
C ARG A 138 -8.28 -3.09 -3.71
N LEU A 139 -9.50 -2.61 -3.87
CA LEU A 139 -9.88 -1.74 -4.98
C LEU A 139 -9.05 -0.45 -5.00
N GLY A 140 -8.79 0.14 -3.82
CA GLY A 140 -7.91 1.29 -3.67
C GLY A 140 -6.48 1.02 -4.13
N ALA A 141 -5.90 -0.11 -3.71
CA ALA A 141 -4.58 -0.54 -4.16
C ALA A 141 -4.53 -0.78 -5.69
N ILE A 142 -5.53 -1.45 -6.24
CA ILE A 142 -5.67 -1.71 -7.69
C ILE A 142 -5.69 -0.40 -8.47
N ILE A 143 -6.55 0.56 -8.09
CA ILE A 143 -6.67 1.84 -8.79
C ILE A 143 -5.38 2.65 -8.67
N LEU A 144 -4.77 2.70 -7.49
CA LEU A 144 -3.50 3.39 -7.28
C LEU A 144 -2.41 2.84 -8.19
N LEU A 145 -2.19 1.52 -8.18
CA LEU A 145 -1.12 0.90 -8.95
C LEU A 145 -1.40 0.94 -10.46
N PHE A 146 -2.65 0.86 -10.86
CA PHE A 146 -3.05 1.08 -12.23
C PHE A 146 -2.69 2.49 -12.72
N THR A 147 -3.01 3.53 -11.93
CA THR A 147 -2.64 4.92 -12.25
C THR A 147 -1.13 5.11 -12.34
N ILE A 148 -0.38 4.48 -11.43
CA ILE A 148 1.09 4.49 -11.47
C ILE A 148 1.61 3.78 -12.71
N GLY A 149 1.03 2.65 -13.08
CA GLY A 149 1.38 1.92 -14.31
C GLY A 149 1.26 2.78 -15.55
N MET A 150 0.25 3.65 -15.64
CA MET A 150 0.10 4.59 -16.77
C MET A 150 1.21 5.63 -16.89
N HIS A 151 1.99 5.86 -15.85
CA HIS A 151 3.16 6.76 -15.86
C HIS A 151 4.49 5.99 -16.01
N SER A 152 4.45 4.68 -16.24
CA SER A 152 5.63 3.80 -16.27
C SER A 152 5.84 3.19 -17.64
N SER A 153 7.08 3.14 -18.15
CA SER A 153 7.36 2.49 -19.43
C SER A 153 7.80 1.04 -19.25
N ILE A 154 7.41 0.16 -20.18
CA ILE A 154 7.79 -1.27 -20.16
C ILE A 154 9.32 -1.46 -20.14
N LYS A 155 10.05 -0.65 -20.91
CA LYS A 155 11.51 -0.73 -20.99
C LYS A 155 12.19 -0.36 -19.68
N ASP A 156 11.58 0.54 -18.92
CA ASP A 156 12.11 0.97 -17.63
C ASP A 156 11.89 -0.09 -16.54
N ILE A 157 10.86 -0.95 -16.69
CA ILE A 157 10.50 -1.97 -15.70
C ILE A 157 11.29 -3.25 -15.90
N PHE A 158 11.26 -3.80 -17.12
CA PHE A 158 11.87 -5.12 -17.42
C PHE A 158 13.30 -4.97 -17.95
N ASN A 159 14.25 -4.82 -17.03
CA ASN A 159 15.68 -4.77 -17.34
C ASN A 159 16.48 -5.60 -16.32
N VAL A 160 17.72 -5.92 -16.68
CA VAL A 160 18.63 -6.73 -15.84
C VAL A 160 18.89 -6.06 -14.49
N LYS A 161 18.96 -4.73 -14.45
CA LYS A 161 19.17 -3.96 -13.21
C LYS A 161 18.06 -4.26 -12.20
N ASN A 162 16.80 -4.18 -12.61
CA ASN A 162 15.66 -4.42 -11.74
C ASN A 162 15.58 -5.88 -11.27
N PHE A 163 15.93 -6.83 -12.15
CA PHE A 163 16.01 -8.24 -11.77
C PHE A 163 17.07 -8.48 -10.71
N VAL A 164 18.27 -7.92 -10.86
CA VAL A 164 19.36 -8.08 -9.89
C VAL A 164 18.99 -7.42 -8.55
N VAL A 165 18.39 -6.22 -8.57
CA VAL A 165 17.94 -5.55 -7.35
C VAL A 165 16.89 -6.38 -6.62
N GLY A 166 15.87 -6.89 -7.33
CA GLY A 166 14.85 -7.77 -6.75
C GLY A 166 15.45 -9.06 -6.18
N LEU A 167 16.35 -9.72 -6.93
CA LEU A 167 16.98 -10.97 -6.50
C LEU A 167 17.78 -10.80 -5.19
N PHE A 168 18.65 -9.77 -5.11
CA PHE A 168 19.41 -9.49 -3.89
C PHE A 168 18.48 -9.05 -2.74
N GLY A 169 17.40 -8.33 -3.06
CA GLY A 169 16.34 -7.95 -2.13
C GLY A 169 15.55 -9.13 -1.55
N ILE A 170 15.63 -10.32 -2.14
CA ILE A 170 14.99 -11.56 -1.65
C ILE A 170 15.98 -12.45 -0.92
N ILE A 171 17.13 -12.72 -1.52
CA ILE A 171 18.09 -13.69 -0.99
C ILE A 171 18.56 -13.30 0.42
N LEU A 172 18.97 -12.05 0.60
CA LEU A 172 19.54 -11.61 1.87
C LEU A 172 18.51 -11.60 3.01
N PRO A 173 17.30 -11.01 2.88
CA PRO A 173 16.28 -11.09 3.91
C PRO A 173 15.84 -12.52 4.23
N PHE A 174 15.70 -13.38 3.22
CA PHE A 174 15.32 -14.78 3.43
C PHE A 174 16.35 -15.51 4.31
N ILE A 175 17.63 -15.47 3.91
CA ILE A 175 18.67 -16.18 4.62
C ILE A 175 18.82 -15.69 6.06
N VAL A 176 18.91 -14.37 6.27
CA VAL A 176 19.15 -13.81 7.61
C VAL A 176 17.90 -13.98 8.49
N GLY A 177 16.70 -13.80 7.94
CA GLY A 177 15.43 -14.02 8.65
C GLY A 177 15.27 -15.49 9.08
N TYR A 178 15.54 -16.42 8.17
CA TYR A 178 15.55 -17.85 8.46
C TYR A 178 16.57 -18.21 9.58
N LEU A 179 17.81 -17.77 9.44
CA LEU A 179 18.86 -18.08 10.42
C LEU A 179 18.53 -17.52 11.81
N TYR A 180 18.03 -16.28 11.88
CA TYR A 180 17.59 -15.69 13.14
C TYR A 180 16.45 -16.48 13.79
N ALA A 181 15.37 -16.74 13.05
CA ALA A 181 14.22 -17.46 13.59
C ALA A 181 14.60 -18.91 13.99
N MET A 182 15.45 -19.57 13.21
CA MET A 182 15.95 -20.91 13.51
C MET A 182 16.81 -20.91 14.77
N SER A 183 17.71 -19.93 14.95
CA SER A 183 18.60 -19.83 16.11
C SER A 183 17.83 -19.52 17.40
N THR A 184 16.73 -18.79 17.33
CA THR A 184 15.95 -18.37 18.52
C THR A 184 14.88 -19.36 18.92
N THR A 185 14.30 -20.10 17.98
CA THR A 185 13.15 -20.98 18.25
C THR A 185 13.45 -22.46 18.01
N GLY A 186 14.48 -22.81 17.24
CA GLY A 186 14.74 -24.17 16.80
C GLY A 186 13.66 -24.77 15.87
N ASN A 187 12.65 -23.99 15.50
CA ASN A 187 11.53 -24.44 14.69
C ASN A 187 11.80 -24.17 13.21
N PHE A 188 12.11 -25.23 12.46
CA PHE A 188 12.41 -25.14 11.03
C PHE A 188 11.27 -24.50 10.22
N ALA A 189 10.03 -24.95 10.46
CA ALA A 189 8.89 -24.48 9.69
C ALA A 189 8.61 -22.98 9.95
N TYR A 190 8.62 -22.55 11.21
CA TYR A 190 8.50 -21.13 11.55
C TYR A 190 9.62 -20.30 10.92
N ALA A 191 10.88 -20.77 11.00
CA ALA A 191 12.02 -20.08 10.43
C ALA A 191 11.87 -19.90 8.90
N MET A 192 11.38 -20.90 8.18
CA MET A 192 11.10 -20.85 6.76
C MET A 192 10.02 -19.80 6.44
N PHE A 193 8.94 -19.74 7.22
CA PHE A 193 7.87 -18.75 7.05
C PHE A 193 8.33 -17.33 7.37
N VAL A 194 9.15 -17.12 8.41
CA VAL A 194 9.77 -15.83 8.71
C VAL A 194 10.68 -15.39 7.55
N GLY A 195 11.58 -16.28 7.09
CA GLY A 195 12.43 -15.98 5.94
C GLY A 195 11.62 -15.55 4.72
N ALA A 196 10.57 -16.31 4.36
CA ALA A 196 9.70 -15.99 3.23
C ALA A 196 8.97 -14.64 3.39
N ALA A 197 8.37 -14.39 4.55
CA ALA A 197 7.66 -13.15 4.81
C ALA A 197 8.56 -11.90 4.69
N LEU A 198 9.85 -12.06 5.06
CA LEU A 198 10.84 -11.00 4.94
C LEU A 198 11.28 -10.72 3.48
N THR A 199 10.95 -11.57 2.52
CA THR A 199 11.28 -11.31 1.11
C THR A 199 10.35 -10.31 0.45
N ALA A 200 9.05 -10.38 0.72
CA ALA A 200 8.02 -9.60 0.04
C ALA A 200 8.19 -8.08 0.22
N THR A 201 7.82 -7.30 -0.79
CA THR A 201 7.86 -5.82 -0.76
C THR A 201 6.48 -5.23 -1.03
N SER A 202 6.12 -4.15 -0.33
CA SER A 202 4.94 -3.33 -0.67
C SER A 202 5.37 -2.10 -1.47
N VAL A 203 5.22 -2.18 -2.77
CA VAL A 203 5.59 -1.06 -3.64
C VAL A 203 4.61 0.11 -3.53
N ALA A 204 3.34 -0.15 -3.24
CA ALA A 204 2.27 0.83 -3.22
C ALA A 204 2.60 2.05 -2.33
N ILE A 205 3.19 1.81 -1.16
CA ILE A 205 3.53 2.84 -0.19
C ILE A 205 4.66 3.74 -0.71
N SER A 206 5.77 3.14 -1.13
CA SER A 206 6.92 3.90 -1.64
C SER A 206 6.58 4.70 -2.88
N VAL A 207 5.77 4.11 -3.78
CA VAL A 207 5.36 4.79 -5.03
C VAL A 207 4.33 5.88 -4.75
N ALA A 208 3.44 5.70 -3.78
CA ALA A 208 2.54 6.77 -3.36
C ALA A 208 3.31 8.00 -2.84
N ILE A 209 4.35 7.78 -2.03
CA ILE A 209 5.24 8.87 -1.56
C ILE A 209 5.95 9.55 -2.74
N LEU A 210 6.52 8.76 -3.66
CA LEU A 210 7.21 9.28 -4.84
C LEU A 210 6.26 10.08 -5.76
N LYS A 211 5.01 9.63 -5.89
CA LYS A 211 3.96 10.33 -6.64
C LYS A 211 3.61 11.67 -5.99
N GLU A 212 3.44 11.70 -4.66
CA GLU A 212 3.12 12.91 -3.89
C GLU A 212 4.15 14.02 -4.09
N ILE A 213 5.44 13.64 -4.21
CA ILE A 213 6.54 14.60 -4.41
C ILE A 213 6.98 14.75 -5.88
N ASN A 214 6.21 14.21 -6.83
CA ASN A 214 6.45 14.28 -8.28
C ASN A 214 7.83 13.72 -8.72
N LEU A 215 8.28 12.62 -8.13
CA LEU A 215 9.54 11.93 -8.46
C LEU A 215 9.35 10.56 -9.13
N LEU A 216 8.17 10.25 -9.69
CA LEU A 216 7.92 8.97 -10.37
C LEU A 216 8.84 8.72 -11.58
N ASP A 217 9.20 9.77 -12.31
CA ASP A 217 10.04 9.67 -13.51
C ASP A 217 11.54 9.52 -13.20
N ALA A 218 11.95 9.66 -11.93
CA ALA A 218 13.34 9.52 -11.52
C ALA A 218 13.88 8.09 -11.75
N GLU A 219 15.17 7.94 -12.07
CA GLU A 219 15.77 6.64 -12.34
C GLU A 219 15.60 5.66 -11.17
N PHE A 220 15.82 6.12 -9.94
CA PHE A 220 15.61 5.30 -8.74
C PHE A 220 14.15 4.84 -8.57
N SER A 221 13.17 5.66 -8.95
CA SER A 221 11.75 5.30 -8.89
C SER A 221 11.41 4.19 -9.88
N LYS A 222 11.93 4.28 -11.10
CA LYS A 222 11.79 3.23 -12.12
C LYS A 222 12.43 1.91 -11.68
N ILE A 223 13.57 1.98 -10.96
CA ILE A 223 14.20 0.80 -10.40
C ILE A 223 13.35 0.20 -9.27
N ILE A 224 12.84 1.02 -8.34
CA ILE A 224 11.96 0.57 -7.25
C ILE A 224 10.73 -0.15 -7.82
N ILE A 225 10.03 0.46 -8.76
CA ILE A 225 8.83 -0.10 -9.38
C ILE A 225 9.15 -1.40 -10.12
N GLY A 226 10.17 -1.40 -10.95
CA GLY A 226 10.54 -2.57 -11.75
C GLY A 226 11.07 -3.73 -10.89
N ALA A 227 11.90 -3.43 -9.88
CA ALA A 227 12.39 -4.44 -8.95
C ALA A 227 11.27 -5.04 -8.10
N ALA A 228 10.25 -4.24 -7.73
CA ALA A 228 9.11 -4.75 -6.97
C ALA A 228 8.23 -5.71 -7.79
N VAL A 229 8.03 -5.47 -9.07
CA VAL A 229 7.34 -6.43 -9.96
C VAL A 229 8.09 -7.77 -10.03
N VAL A 230 9.42 -7.73 -10.13
CA VAL A 230 10.26 -8.94 -10.07
C VAL A 230 10.16 -9.60 -8.69
N ASP A 231 10.20 -8.83 -7.63
CA ASP A 231 10.11 -9.26 -6.24
C ASP A 231 8.80 -10.03 -5.96
N ASP A 232 7.67 -9.54 -6.47
CA ASP A 232 6.37 -10.20 -6.33
C ASP A 232 6.37 -11.62 -6.91
N VAL A 233 6.91 -11.78 -8.12
CA VAL A 233 7.03 -13.10 -8.76
C VAL A 233 7.96 -14.02 -7.98
N LEU A 234 9.12 -13.52 -7.57
CA LEU A 234 10.11 -14.30 -6.83
C LEU A 234 9.62 -14.65 -5.41
N ALA A 235 8.87 -13.77 -4.73
CA ALA A 235 8.32 -14.03 -3.41
C ALA A 235 7.29 -15.17 -3.43
N LEU A 236 6.48 -15.29 -4.50
CA LEU A 236 5.58 -16.43 -4.69
C LEU A 236 6.34 -17.73 -4.92
N LEU A 237 7.47 -17.70 -5.63
CA LEU A 237 8.36 -18.86 -5.78
C LEU A 237 8.93 -19.27 -4.42
N VAL A 238 9.36 -18.31 -3.61
CA VAL A 238 9.83 -18.57 -2.24
C VAL A 238 8.71 -19.20 -1.40
N LEU A 239 7.47 -18.70 -1.49
CA LEU A 239 6.33 -19.29 -0.78
C LEU A 239 6.09 -20.73 -1.22
N SER A 240 6.08 -21.02 -2.52
CA SER A 240 5.95 -22.38 -3.05
C SER A 240 7.04 -23.31 -2.54
N PHE A 241 8.29 -22.84 -2.51
CA PHE A 241 9.42 -23.57 -1.94
C PHE A 241 9.23 -23.85 -0.45
N VAL A 242 8.82 -22.85 0.33
CA VAL A 242 8.57 -22.99 1.78
C VAL A 242 7.44 -23.96 2.06
N MET A 243 6.32 -23.89 1.34
CA MET A 243 5.19 -24.80 1.49
C MET A 243 5.62 -26.25 1.25
N SER A 244 6.47 -26.47 0.28
CA SER A 244 6.99 -27.80 0.00
C SER A 244 8.02 -28.27 1.03
N ALA A 245 8.97 -27.42 1.40
CA ALA A 245 9.99 -27.73 2.39
C ALA A 245 9.40 -28.04 3.79
N THR A 246 8.23 -27.45 4.09
CA THR A 246 7.47 -27.71 5.34
C THR A 246 6.48 -28.86 5.26
N GLY A 247 6.44 -29.58 4.15
CA GLY A 247 5.59 -30.76 3.97
C GLY A 247 4.13 -30.49 3.60
N LEU A 248 3.74 -29.22 3.39
CA LEU A 248 2.37 -28.85 2.99
C LEU A 248 1.98 -29.37 1.61
N ASN A 249 2.95 -29.52 0.71
CA ASN A 249 2.78 -30.00 -0.66
C ASN A 249 3.50 -31.34 -0.88
N ALA A 250 3.47 -32.25 0.10
CA ALA A 250 4.21 -33.51 0.05
C ALA A 250 3.92 -34.39 -1.20
N HIS A 251 2.81 -34.16 -1.89
CA HIS A 251 2.40 -34.88 -3.11
C HIS A 251 2.48 -34.03 -4.38
N ALA A 252 2.80 -32.71 -4.28
CA ALA A 252 2.97 -31.87 -5.46
C ALA A 252 4.42 -31.93 -5.94
N ASP A 253 4.61 -32.12 -7.24
CA ASP A 253 5.92 -32.01 -7.87
C ASP A 253 6.35 -30.55 -7.84
N ILE A 254 7.22 -30.20 -6.88
CA ILE A 254 7.70 -28.83 -6.62
C ILE A 254 8.25 -28.21 -7.89
N VAL A 255 9.06 -28.97 -8.60
CA VAL A 255 9.73 -28.52 -9.83
C VAL A 255 8.67 -28.17 -10.87
N LYS A 256 7.67 -29.01 -11.02
CA LYS A 256 6.57 -28.79 -11.97
C LYS A 256 5.73 -27.57 -11.56
N GLY A 257 5.37 -27.43 -10.29
CA GLY A 257 4.62 -26.26 -9.77
C GLY A 257 5.37 -24.96 -9.98
N THR A 258 6.66 -24.94 -9.65
CA THR A 258 7.53 -23.77 -9.83
C THR A 258 7.69 -23.39 -11.31
N ILE A 259 7.94 -24.38 -12.19
CA ILE A 259 8.04 -24.15 -13.64
C ILE A 259 6.72 -23.62 -14.19
N THR A 260 5.59 -24.19 -13.75
CA THR A 260 4.26 -23.73 -14.19
C THR A 260 4.00 -22.28 -13.78
N LEU A 261 4.33 -21.92 -12.54
CA LEU A 261 4.17 -20.53 -12.06
C LEU A 261 5.07 -19.56 -12.84
N LEU A 262 6.34 -19.90 -13.05
CA LEU A 262 7.26 -19.07 -13.85
C LEU A 262 6.78 -18.94 -15.29
N ALA A 263 6.38 -20.04 -15.90
CA ALA A 263 5.89 -20.05 -17.29
C ALA A 263 4.60 -19.22 -17.43
N SER A 264 3.66 -19.37 -16.50
CA SER A 264 2.41 -18.59 -16.51
C SER A 264 2.64 -17.12 -16.25
N ALA A 265 3.52 -16.76 -15.31
CA ALA A 265 3.91 -15.36 -15.06
C ALA A 265 4.60 -14.74 -16.27
N PHE A 266 5.55 -15.46 -16.89
CA PHE A 266 6.22 -15.01 -18.11
C PHE A 266 5.21 -14.83 -19.27
N LEU A 267 4.34 -15.81 -19.48
CA LEU A 267 3.30 -15.76 -20.51
C LEU A 267 2.32 -14.60 -20.26
N PHE A 268 1.94 -14.37 -19.00
CA PHE A 268 1.08 -13.25 -18.62
C PHE A 268 1.74 -11.90 -18.91
N ILE A 269 3.00 -11.73 -18.55
CA ILE A 269 3.72 -10.48 -18.80
C ILE A 269 3.91 -10.26 -20.29
N VAL A 270 4.54 -11.19 -21.00
CA VAL A 270 4.88 -11.05 -22.41
C VAL A 270 3.64 -11.11 -23.30
N GLY A 271 2.80 -12.10 -23.09
CA GLY A 271 1.55 -12.29 -23.83
C GLY A 271 0.55 -11.18 -23.51
N GLY A 272 0.43 -10.82 -22.22
CA GLY A 272 -0.42 -9.73 -21.76
C GLY A 272 -0.05 -8.40 -22.40
N ILE A 273 1.24 -8.04 -22.41
CA ILE A 273 1.71 -6.81 -23.07
C ILE A 273 1.41 -6.85 -24.58
N SER A 274 1.70 -7.95 -25.24
CA SER A 274 1.52 -8.08 -26.70
C SER A 274 0.04 -8.00 -27.11
N ILE A 275 -0.81 -8.76 -26.44
CA ILE A 275 -2.26 -8.79 -26.69
C ILE A 275 -2.88 -7.46 -26.24
N GLY A 276 -2.49 -6.97 -25.07
CA GLY A 276 -3.02 -5.73 -24.51
C GLY A 276 -2.73 -4.52 -25.39
N LYS A 277 -1.52 -4.43 -25.99
CA LYS A 277 -1.20 -3.40 -26.96
C LYS A 277 -2.15 -3.44 -28.17
N ILE A 278 -2.44 -4.62 -28.70
CA ILE A 278 -3.40 -4.78 -29.82
C ILE A 278 -4.81 -4.31 -29.41
N ILE A 279 -5.23 -4.66 -28.19
CA ILE A 279 -6.54 -4.24 -27.66
C ILE A 279 -6.59 -2.71 -27.53
N VAL A 280 -5.55 -2.10 -26.99
CA VAL A 280 -5.47 -0.63 -26.84
C VAL A 280 -5.54 0.05 -28.21
N GLU A 281 -4.68 -0.31 -29.14
CA GLU A 281 -4.60 0.33 -30.47
C GLU A 281 -5.86 0.11 -31.32
N LYS A 282 -6.47 -1.08 -31.25
CA LYS A 282 -7.63 -1.40 -32.12
C LYS A 282 -9.00 -1.07 -31.51
N PHE A 283 -9.11 -1.07 -30.19
CA PHE A 283 -10.41 -0.86 -29.52
C PHE A 283 -10.46 0.44 -28.72
N ILE A 284 -9.43 0.75 -27.92
CA ILE A 284 -9.47 1.95 -27.07
C ILE A 284 -9.20 3.20 -27.90
N ASP A 285 -8.20 3.19 -28.78
CA ASP A 285 -7.81 4.33 -29.60
C ASP A 285 -8.78 4.64 -30.74
N THR A 286 -9.70 3.72 -31.07
CA THR A 286 -10.75 3.94 -32.07
C THR A 286 -12.04 4.47 -31.47
N MET A 287 -12.13 4.58 -30.14
CA MET A 287 -13.30 5.12 -29.48
C MET A 287 -13.40 6.62 -29.69
N ASP A 288 -14.64 7.08 -29.96
CA ASP A 288 -14.93 8.50 -30.06
C ASP A 288 -14.68 9.19 -28.72
N GLU A 289 -13.85 10.22 -28.74
CA GLU A 289 -13.48 10.99 -27.55
C GLU A 289 -14.66 11.65 -26.83
N THR A 290 -15.77 11.84 -27.52
CA THR A 290 -16.96 12.49 -26.96
C THR A 290 -17.69 11.60 -25.97
N VAL A 291 -17.51 10.27 -25.99
CA VAL A 291 -18.23 9.30 -25.14
C VAL A 291 -17.39 8.85 -23.96
N SER A 292 -17.14 9.75 -23.02
CA SER A 292 -16.35 9.50 -21.79
C SER A 292 -16.85 8.28 -20.99
N ARG A 293 -18.17 8.06 -20.90
CA ARG A 293 -18.76 6.91 -20.18
C ARG A 293 -18.35 5.56 -20.78
N ARG A 294 -18.41 5.42 -22.12
CA ARG A 294 -18.05 4.18 -22.82
C ARG A 294 -16.56 3.87 -22.63
N MET A 295 -15.72 4.89 -22.80
CA MET A 295 -14.28 4.79 -22.58
C MET A 295 -13.97 4.33 -21.15
N PHE A 296 -14.57 4.95 -20.13
CA PHE A 296 -14.39 4.58 -18.73
C PHE A 296 -14.76 3.12 -18.47
N THR A 297 -15.95 2.68 -18.92
CA THR A 297 -16.40 1.28 -18.71
C THR A 297 -15.47 0.29 -19.38
N THR A 298 -15.00 0.58 -20.60
CA THR A 298 -14.06 -0.29 -21.33
C THR A 298 -12.72 -0.40 -20.61
N ILE A 299 -12.20 0.73 -20.09
CA ILE A 299 -10.95 0.74 -19.35
C ILE A 299 -11.07 -0.06 -18.06
N MET A 300 -12.15 0.12 -17.30
CA MET A 300 -12.37 -0.62 -16.07
C MET A 300 -12.51 -2.14 -16.34
N ALA A 301 -13.24 -2.51 -17.41
CA ALA A 301 -13.32 -3.91 -17.82
C ALA A 301 -11.94 -4.48 -18.18
N PHE A 302 -11.12 -3.71 -18.89
CA PHE A 302 -9.75 -4.09 -19.24
C PHE A 302 -8.88 -4.29 -17.98
N VAL A 303 -8.89 -3.34 -17.06
CA VAL A 303 -8.13 -3.41 -15.79
C VAL A 303 -8.54 -4.63 -14.97
N PHE A 304 -9.84 -4.81 -14.72
CA PHE A 304 -10.31 -5.94 -13.92
C PHE A 304 -10.07 -7.30 -14.59
N THR A 305 -10.04 -7.36 -15.92
CA THR A 305 -9.64 -8.58 -16.64
C THR A 305 -8.18 -8.91 -16.36
N TYR A 306 -7.27 -7.93 -16.40
CA TYR A 306 -5.86 -8.13 -16.07
C TYR A 306 -5.65 -8.50 -14.60
N VAL A 307 -6.38 -7.87 -13.69
CA VAL A 307 -6.39 -8.20 -12.26
C VAL A 307 -6.83 -9.65 -12.06
N TYR A 308 -7.94 -10.06 -12.68
CA TYR A 308 -8.45 -11.42 -12.59
C TYR A 308 -7.45 -12.46 -13.13
N ILE A 309 -6.86 -12.21 -14.30
CA ILE A 309 -5.88 -13.13 -14.89
C ILE A 309 -4.64 -13.23 -13.99
N ALA A 310 -4.16 -12.11 -13.43
CA ALA A 310 -3.02 -12.10 -12.50
C ALA A 310 -3.31 -12.99 -11.29
N GLU A 311 -4.44 -12.77 -10.61
CA GLU A 311 -4.82 -13.60 -9.45
C GLU A 311 -5.03 -15.07 -9.82
N PHE A 312 -5.64 -15.35 -10.97
CA PHE A 312 -5.88 -16.72 -11.44
C PHE A 312 -4.57 -17.51 -11.64
N ILE A 313 -3.50 -16.86 -12.07
CA ILE A 313 -2.17 -17.49 -12.23
C ILE A 313 -1.32 -17.45 -10.95
N GLY A 314 -1.84 -16.90 -9.86
CA GLY A 314 -1.18 -16.81 -8.57
C GLY A 314 -0.32 -15.55 -8.36
N LEU A 315 -0.40 -14.55 -9.25
CA LEU A 315 0.20 -13.24 -9.03
C LEU A 315 -0.73 -12.34 -8.21
N SER A 316 -0.20 -11.25 -7.66
CA SER A 316 -1.03 -10.26 -6.95
C SER A 316 -1.94 -9.47 -7.92
N ALA A 317 -3.17 -9.16 -7.46
CA ALA A 317 -4.09 -8.24 -8.13
C ALA A 317 -3.43 -6.93 -8.53
N VAL A 318 -2.55 -6.43 -7.66
CA VAL A 318 -1.80 -5.18 -7.83
C VAL A 318 -0.87 -5.24 -9.03
N VAL A 319 -0.18 -6.38 -9.26
CA VAL A 319 0.66 -6.59 -10.45
C VAL A 319 -0.18 -6.56 -11.72
N GLY A 320 -1.36 -7.21 -11.71
CA GLY A 320 -2.28 -7.17 -12.84
C GLY A 320 -2.74 -5.76 -13.18
N ALA A 321 -3.13 -4.99 -12.17
CA ALA A 321 -3.54 -3.60 -12.31
C ALA A 321 -2.41 -2.71 -12.84
N PHE A 322 -1.22 -2.85 -12.27
CA PHE A 322 -0.03 -2.11 -12.69
C PHE A 322 0.31 -2.42 -14.16
N LEU A 323 0.33 -3.70 -14.55
CA LEU A 323 0.60 -4.11 -15.93
C LEU A 323 -0.45 -3.57 -16.91
N ALA A 324 -1.74 -3.59 -16.54
CA ALA A 324 -2.79 -2.96 -17.34
C ALA A 324 -2.54 -1.46 -17.54
N GLY A 325 -2.09 -0.76 -16.49
CA GLY A 325 -1.70 0.65 -16.57
C GLY A 325 -0.53 0.87 -17.53
N VAL A 326 0.53 0.07 -17.41
CA VAL A 326 1.69 0.13 -18.29
C VAL A 326 1.30 -0.10 -19.76
N ILE A 327 0.37 -1.02 -20.02
CA ILE A 327 -0.13 -1.28 -21.39
C ILE A 327 -0.90 -0.08 -21.93
N LEU A 328 -1.65 0.62 -21.09
CA LEU A 328 -2.39 1.82 -21.52
C LEU A 328 -1.49 3.01 -21.89
N THR A 329 -0.19 2.98 -21.56
CA THR A 329 0.77 3.99 -22.06
C THR A 329 0.90 3.97 -23.59
N TYR A 330 0.51 2.88 -24.25
CA TYR A 330 0.42 2.83 -25.71
C TYR A 330 -0.79 3.59 -26.29
N SER A 331 -1.77 3.96 -25.45
CA SER A 331 -2.94 4.72 -25.91
C SER A 331 -2.62 6.18 -26.14
N LYS A 332 -3.20 6.75 -27.21
CA LYS A 332 -3.17 8.18 -27.51
C LYS A 332 -3.96 9.01 -26.48
N HIS A 333 -4.82 8.34 -25.70
CA HIS A 333 -5.75 8.97 -24.76
C HIS A 333 -5.33 8.82 -23.29
N VAL A 334 -4.08 8.44 -22.98
CA VAL A 334 -3.60 8.15 -21.64
C VAL A 334 -3.89 9.26 -20.64
N ASP A 335 -3.65 10.54 -21.01
CA ASP A 335 -3.91 11.69 -20.12
C ASP A 335 -5.40 11.88 -19.80
N LYS A 336 -6.27 11.58 -20.78
CA LYS A 336 -7.71 11.65 -20.58
C LYS A 336 -8.21 10.52 -19.68
N ILE A 337 -7.65 9.33 -19.88
CA ILE A 337 -7.91 8.15 -19.04
C ILE A 337 -7.53 8.46 -17.59
N ALA A 338 -6.34 9.00 -17.35
CA ALA A 338 -5.88 9.38 -16.02
C ALA A 338 -6.83 10.35 -15.32
N LYS A 339 -7.34 11.36 -16.06
CA LYS A 339 -8.34 12.31 -15.51
C LYS A 339 -9.69 11.67 -15.17
N LEU A 340 -10.12 10.67 -15.95
CA LEU A 340 -11.37 9.93 -15.68
C LEU A 340 -11.27 9.05 -14.43
N LEU A 341 -10.06 8.63 -14.07
CA LEU A 341 -9.80 7.75 -12.93
C LEU A 341 -9.52 8.50 -11.64
N PHE A 342 -9.13 9.77 -11.71
CA PHE A 342 -8.82 10.59 -10.54
C PHE A 342 -9.89 10.54 -9.43
N PRO A 343 -11.21 10.62 -9.73
CA PRO A 343 -12.23 10.52 -8.67
C PRO A 343 -12.23 9.16 -7.95
N LEU A 344 -11.94 8.07 -8.66
CA LEU A 344 -11.85 6.74 -8.05
C LEU A 344 -10.60 6.64 -7.17
N GLU A 345 -9.47 7.15 -7.64
CA GLU A 345 -8.24 7.19 -6.86
C GLU A 345 -8.42 8.02 -5.58
N ALA A 346 -9.01 9.21 -5.69
CA ALA A 346 -9.29 10.08 -4.55
C ALA A 346 -10.23 9.43 -3.52
N LEU A 347 -11.15 8.57 -3.96
CA LEU A 347 -12.09 7.89 -3.09
C LEU A 347 -11.49 6.64 -2.41
N PHE A 348 -10.88 5.75 -3.20
CA PHE A 348 -10.50 4.42 -2.73
C PHE A 348 -9.09 4.31 -2.16
N THR A 349 -8.15 5.15 -2.62
CA THR A 349 -6.77 5.13 -2.11
C THR A 349 -6.67 5.46 -0.61
N PRO A 350 -7.40 6.47 -0.07
CA PRO A 350 -7.42 6.70 1.37
C PRO A 350 -7.98 5.52 2.16
N ILE A 351 -9.03 4.86 1.67
CA ILE A 351 -9.62 3.68 2.30
C ILE A 351 -8.56 2.57 2.43
N PHE A 352 -7.77 2.35 1.37
CA PHE A 352 -6.69 1.37 1.40
C PHE A 352 -5.68 1.63 2.53
N PHE A 353 -5.16 2.85 2.63
CA PHE A 353 -4.14 3.17 3.65
C PHE A 353 -4.70 3.17 5.07
N ILE A 354 -5.93 3.65 5.28
CA ILE A 354 -6.59 3.59 6.59
C ILE A 354 -6.82 2.14 7.01
N THR A 355 -7.34 1.30 6.10
CA THR A 355 -7.57 -0.12 6.39
C THR A 355 -6.28 -0.83 6.77
N LEU A 356 -5.17 -0.54 6.11
CA LEU A 356 -3.86 -1.06 6.53
C LEU A 356 -3.56 -0.72 8.00
N GLY A 357 -3.82 0.53 8.42
CA GLY A 357 -3.63 0.94 9.81
C GLY A 357 -4.54 0.19 10.79
N THR A 358 -5.81 -0.09 10.42
CA THR A 358 -6.77 -0.77 11.31
C THR A 358 -6.42 -2.22 11.59
N MET A 359 -5.59 -2.85 10.78
CA MET A 359 -5.16 -4.25 10.96
C MET A 359 -4.11 -4.43 12.08
N VAL A 360 -3.60 -3.36 12.68
CA VAL A 360 -2.57 -3.45 13.73
C VAL A 360 -3.19 -3.91 15.04
N ASP A 361 -2.75 -5.07 15.54
CA ASP A 361 -3.12 -5.61 16.87
C ASP A 361 -2.11 -5.16 17.93
N LEU A 362 -2.39 -4.04 18.60
CA LEU A 362 -1.48 -3.43 19.57
C LEU A 362 -1.22 -4.30 20.81
N PRO A 363 -2.21 -4.97 21.44
CA PRO A 363 -1.98 -5.90 22.54
C PRO A 363 -1.04 -7.06 22.18
N ALA A 364 -1.24 -7.65 21.01
CA ALA A 364 -0.40 -8.75 20.53
C ALA A 364 1.03 -8.26 20.20
N VAL A 365 1.17 -7.04 19.65
CA VAL A 365 2.47 -6.39 19.47
C VAL A 365 3.18 -6.17 20.80
N ALA A 366 2.49 -5.66 21.81
CA ALA A 366 3.07 -5.42 23.14
C ALA A 366 3.58 -6.71 23.79
N LYS A 367 2.84 -7.82 23.67
CA LYS A 367 3.22 -9.13 24.21
C LYS A 367 4.50 -9.67 23.55
N ASN A 368 4.68 -9.44 22.27
CA ASN A 368 5.78 -10.00 21.46
C ASN A 368 6.81 -8.94 21.02
N ILE A 369 6.97 -7.87 21.80
CA ILE A 369 7.75 -6.68 21.38
C ILE A 369 9.20 -7.01 21.03
N ILE A 370 9.85 -7.92 21.75
CA ILE A 370 11.26 -8.26 21.55
C ILE A 370 11.48 -8.98 20.21
N PRO A 371 10.80 -10.12 19.90
CA PRO A 371 10.96 -10.77 18.61
C PRO A 371 10.50 -9.87 17.45
N ILE A 372 9.43 -9.09 17.62
CA ILE A 372 8.96 -8.16 16.61
C ILE A 372 10.01 -7.08 16.31
N ALA A 373 10.59 -6.44 17.33
CA ALA A 373 11.62 -5.42 17.12
C ALA A 373 12.88 -6.00 16.45
N ALA A 374 13.34 -7.17 16.88
CA ALA A 374 14.51 -7.82 16.29
C ALA A 374 14.28 -8.19 14.81
N ILE A 375 13.14 -8.86 14.50
CA ILE A 375 12.82 -9.25 13.12
C ILE A 375 12.56 -8.03 12.26
N THR A 376 11.92 -6.97 12.78
CA THR A 376 11.73 -5.70 12.06
C THR A 376 13.07 -5.07 11.68
N LEU A 377 14.01 -5.01 12.61
CA LEU A 377 15.35 -4.48 12.33
C LEU A 377 16.07 -5.32 11.25
N ILE A 378 16.02 -6.64 11.38
CA ILE A 378 16.58 -7.57 10.38
C ILE A 378 15.90 -7.32 9.02
N ALA A 379 14.59 -7.22 8.97
CA ALA A 379 13.83 -6.99 7.76
C ALA A 379 14.24 -5.69 7.04
N ILE A 380 14.37 -4.59 7.81
CA ILE A 380 14.78 -3.27 7.27
C ILE A 380 16.20 -3.33 6.74
N VAL A 381 17.14 -3.79 7.57
CA VAL A 381 18.57 -3.76 7.24
C VAL A 381 18.88 -4.69 6.07
N THR A 382 18.38 -5.92 6.10
CA THR A 382 18.71 -6.91 5.06
C THR A 382 18.11 -6.56 3.71
N LYS A 383 16.87 -6.04 3.68
CA LYS A 383 16.26 -5.59 2.43
C LYS A 383 16.96 -4.37 1.85
N ALA A 384 17.20 -3.36 2.69
CA ALA A 384 17.92 -2.17 2.25
C ALA A 384 19.32 -2.52 1.72
N VAL A 385 20.11 -3.30 2.48
CA VAL A 385 21.47 -3.71 2.07
C VAL A 385 21.43 -4.56 0.80
N GLY A 386 20.51 -5.52 0.69
CA GLY A 386 20.36 -6.36 -0.49
C GLY A 386 20.06 -5.53 -1.74
N CYS A 387 19.05 -4.67 -1.68
CA CYS A 387 18.68 -3.83 -2.82
C CYS A 387 19.76 -2.77 -3.15
N ILE A 388 20.43 -2.19 -2.14
CA ILE A 388 21.58 -1.29 -2.36
C ILE A 388 22.69 -2.02 -3.10
N ALA A 389 23.05 -3.22 -2.64
CA ALA A 389 24.10 -4.02 -3.28
C ALA A 389 23.75 -4.36 -4.73
N GLY A 390 22.52 -4.81 -4.99
CA GLY A 390 22.04 -5.10 -6.34
C GLY A 390 22.08 -3.86 -7.25
N ALA A 391 21.67 -2.69 -6.75
CA ALA A 391 21.69 -1.45 -7.48
C ALA A 391 23.12 -0.97 -7.78
N LEU A 392 24.05 -1.08 -6.80
CA LEU A 392 25.45 -0.71 -7.00
C LEU A 392 26.16 -1.62 -8.00
N ILE A 393 25.95 -2.94 -7.91
CA ILE A 393 26.53 -3.94 -8.82
C ILE A 393 26.10 -3.67 -10.26
N THR A 394 24.88 -3.18 -10.46
CA THR A 394 24.34 -2.86 -11.77
C THR A 394 24.63 -1.41 -12.24
N GLY A 395 25.54 -0.71 -11.55
CA GLY A 395 26.06 0.59 -11.96
C GLY A 395 25.19 1.80 -11.58
N SER A 396 24.27 1.66 -10.65
CA SER A 396 23.53 2.82 -10.11
C SER A 396 24.43 3.72 -9.27
N LYS A 397 24.14 5.02 -9.24
CA LYS A 397 24.85 5.96 -8.37
C LYS A 397 24.61 5.61 -6.90
N LYS A 398 25.56 5.90 -6.01
CA LYS A 398 25.46 5.57 -4.57
C LYS A 398 24.19 6.13 -3.93
N LEU A 399 23.81 7.35 -4.29
CA LEU A 399 22.62 7.99 -3.72
C LEU A 399 21.34 7.34 -4.22
N ASP A 400 21.24 7.06 -5.53
CA ASP A 400 20.09 6.35 -6.12
C ASP A 400 19.96 4.95 -5.54
N SER A 401 21.10 4.24 -5.35
CA SER A 401 21.11 2.92 -4.73
C SER A 401 20.58 2.96 -3.28
N LEU A 402 20.95 4.00 -2.50
CA LEU A 402 20.43 4.19 -1.14
C LEU A 402 18.91 4.41 -1.15
N ILE A 403 18.41 5.26 -2.07
CA ILE A 403 16.98 5.52 -2.23
C ILE A 403 16.25 4.24 -2.63
N VAL A 404 16.78 3.48 -3.58
CA VAL A 404 16.22 2.19 -4.00
C VAL A 404 16.15 1.23 -2.81
N GLY A 405 17.26 1.10 -2.06
CA GLY A 405 17.29 0.21 -0.91
C GLY A 405 16.24 0.53 0.14
N ILE A 406 16.10 1.81 0.51
CA ILE A 406 15.12 2.25 1.49
C ILE A 406 13.69 2.18 0.93
N GLY A 407 13.51 2.51 -0.36
CA GLY A 407 12.22 2.42 -1.03
C GLY A 407 11.68 0.98 -1.14
N MET A 408 12.54 -0.02 -1.12
CA MET A 408 12.17 -1.45 -1.17
C MET A 408 11.91 -2.07 0.22
N VAL A 409 12.05 -1.32 1.32
CA VAL A 409 11.89 -1.83 2.69
C VAL A 409 10.46 -2.22 3.06
N PRO A 410 9.38 -1.50 2.71
CA PRO A 410 8.03 -1.80 3.21
C PRO A 410 7.60 -3.22 2.88
N ARG A 411 6.91 -3.86 3.82
CA ARG A 411 6.28 -5.16 3.61
C ARG A 411 4.78 -4.96 3.40
N GLY A 412 4.15 -5.83 2.62
CA GLY A 412 2.74 -5.68 2.27
C GLY A 412 2.01 -7.01 2.12
N GLU A 413 1.08 -7.02 1.20
CA GLU A 413 0.08 -8.07 0.98
C GLU A 413 0.67 -9.48 0.94
N ILE A 414 1.77 -9.70 0.22
CA ILE A 414 2.38 -11.02 0.08
C ILE A 414 2.93 -11.53 1.42
N ALA A 415 3.49 -10.64 2.26
CA ALA A 415 3.95 -11.06 3.60
C ALA A 415 2.78 -11.52 4.48
N PHE A 416 1.62 -10.84 4.37
CA PHE A 416 0.40 -11.23 5.08
C PHE A 416 -0.20 -12.53 4.53
N ILE A 417 -0.17 -12.74 3.20
CA ILE A 417 -0.57 -14.00 2.57
C ILE A 417 0.31 -15.15 3.06
N ILE A 418 1.63 -14.96 3.14
CA ILE A 418 2.56 -15.96 3.67
C ILE A 418 2.20 -16.30 5.11
N ALA A 419 1.96 -15.30 5.97
CA ALA A 419 1.55 -15.53 7.34
C ALA A 419 0.21 -16.27 7.44
N LEU A 420 -0.78 -15.86 6.61
CA LEU A 420 -2.11 -16.49 6.55
C LEU A 420 -2.03 -17.95 6.12
N VAL A 421 -1.25 -18.26 5.10
CA VAL A 421 -1.00 -19.64 4.67
C VAL A 421 -0.42 -20.47 5.83
N GLY A 422 0.52 -19.91 6.57
CA GLY A 422 1.14 -20.57 7.72
C GLY A 422 0.15 -20.89 8.85
N ILE A 423 -0.71 -19.93 9.22
CA ILE A 423 -1.68 -20.14 10.31
C ILE A 423 -2.85 -21.03 9.89
N THR A 424 -3.36 -20.85 8.67
CA THR A 424 -4.48 -21.66 8.15
C THR A 424 -4.12 -23.14 8.06
N ASN A 425 -2.87 -23.44 7.71
CA ASN A 425 -2.35 -24.80 7.65
C ASN A 425 -1.78 -25.29 9.01
N LYS A 426 -2.01 -24.56 10.11
CA LYS A 426 -1.60 -24.91 11.48
C LYS A 426 -0.09 -25.11 11.65
N ILE A 427 0.72 -24.48 10.82
CA ILE A 427 2.19 -24.46 10.93
C ILE A 427 2.63 -23.37 11.90
N LEU A 428 1.99 -22.22 11.83
CA LEU A 428 2.25 -21.08 12.72
C LEU A 428 1.26 -21.11 13.88
N THR A 429 1.76 -20.79 15.07
CA THR A 429 0.90 -20.45 16.21
C THR A 429 0.32 -19.03 16.03
N PRO A 430 -0.77 -18.66 16.75
CA PRO A 430 -1.31 -17.30 16.72
C PRO A 430 -0.26 -16.23 17.06
N ASP A 431 0.60 -16.47 18.05
CA ASP A 431 1.67 -15.55 18.42
C ASP A 431 2.70 -15.39 17.28
N GLN A 432 3.10 -16.48 16.63
CA GLN A 432 4.03 -16.45 15.48
C GLN A 432 3.44 -15.73 14.26
N TYR A 433 2.14 -15.95 13.98
CA TYR A 433 1.40 -15.21 12.96
C TYR A 433 1.43 -13.72 13.26
N THR A 434 1.10 -13.33 14.50
CA THR A 434 1.09 -11.92 14.95
C THR A 434 2.46 -11.27 14.79
N VAL A 435 3.55 -11.98 15.13
CA VAL A 435 4.91 -11.48 14.94
C VAL A 435 5.17 -11.12 13.47
N ILE A 436 4.87 -12.01 12.54
CA ILE A 436 5.09 -11.78 11.11
C ILE A 436 4.26 -10.60 10.59
N VAL A 437 2.98 -10.53 10.95
CA VAL A 437 2.08 -9.45 10.55
C VAL A 437 2.55 -8.12 11.13
N ALA A 438 2.90 -8.06 12.41
CA ALA A 438 3.41 -6.86 13.07
C ALA A 438 4.71 -6.34 12.44
N VAL A 439 5.62 -7.23 12.06
CA VAL A 439 6.85 -6.87 11.33
C VAL A 439 6.52 -6.21 10.00
N GLY A 440 5.54 -6.73 9.26
CA GLY A 440 5.06 -6.12 8.02
C GLY A 440 4.62 -4.66 8.22
N PHE A 441 3.82 -4.39 9.24
CA PHE A 441 3.39 -3.02 9.57
C PHE A 441 4.52 -2.13 10.05
N LEU A 442 5.33 -2.60 10.99
CA LEU A 442 6.40 -1.78 11.56
C LEU A 442 7.47 -1.41 10.54
N THR A 443 7.82 -2.32 9.62
CA THR A 443 8.75 -1.97 8.52
C THR A 443 8.22 -0.82 7.68
N THR A 444 6.91 -0.81 7.41
CA THR A 444 6.23 0.25 6.67
C THR A 444 6.23 1.57 7.44
N ILE A 445 5.78 1.57 8.70
CA ILE A 445 5.72 2.79 9.53
C ILE A 445 7.10 3.42 9.71
N VAL A 446 8.14 2.61 9.95
CA VAL A 446 9.52 3.08 10.13
C VAL A 446 10.12 3.59 8.82
N GLN A 447 9.81 2.93 7.69
CA GLN A 447 10.36 3.30 6.40
C GLN A 447 9.89 4.69 5.94
N ILE A 448 8.63 5.04 6.13
CA ILE A 448 8.05 6.29 5.61
C ILE A 448 8.89 7.53 6.01
N PRO A 449 9.14 7.81 7.29
CA PRO A 449 9.94 8.97 7.68
C PRO A 449 11.41 8.88 7.22
N VAL A 450 12.00 7.68 7.22
CA VAL A 450 13.38 7.48 6.77
C VAL A 450 13.50 7.75 5.27
N PHE A 451 12.55 7.26 4.47
CA PHE A 451 12.51 7.48 3.03
C PHE A 451 12.39 8.95 2.67
N GLN A 452 11.52 9.68 3.38
CA GLN A 452 11.38 11.13 3.19
C GLN A 452 12.63 11.91 3.55
N MET A 453 13.29 11.58 4.69
CA MET A 453 14.55 12.26 5.07
C MET A 453 15.62 12.09 3.99
N VAL A 454 15.70 10.91 3.36
CA VAL A 454 16.65 10.66 2.28
C VAL A 454 16.26 11.40 1.02
N LEU A 455 14.99 11.41 0.64
CA LEU A 455 14.49 12.13 -0.52
C LEU A 455 14.65 13.66 -0.38
N ALA A 456 14.45 14.21 0.81
CA ALA A 456 14.68 15.64 1.10
C ALA A 456 16.14 16.06 0.88
N LYS A 457 17.12 15.22 1.22
CA LYS A 457 18.54 15.45 0.92
C LYS A 457 18.81 15.51 -0.58
N VAL A 458 18.13 14.68 -1.38
CA VAL A 458 18.30 14.67 -2.84
C VAL A 458 17.79 15.96 -3.45
N SER A 459 16.61 16.43 -3.04
CA SER A 459 16.01 17.66 -3.53
C SER A 459 16.85 18.89 -3.17
N SER A 460 17.50 18.90 -2.00
CA SER A 460 18.40 20.00 -1.61
C SER A 460 19.70 20.03 -2.41
N ILE A 461 20.28 18.86 -2.72
CA ILE A 461 21.49 18.71 -3.53
C ILE A 461 21.21 19.10 -4.99
N SER A 462 20.06 18.71 -5.54
CA SER A 462 19.66 19.07 -6.90
C SER A 462 19.46 20.58 -7.07
N ARG A 463 18.88 21.26 -6.08
CA ARG A 463 18.72 22.73 -6.09
C ARG A 463 20.06 23.46 -5.95
N ALA A 464 20.97 22.95 -5.13
CA ALA A 464 22.31 23.52 -4.97
C ALA A 464 23.18 23.36 -6.22
N GLY A 465 23.00 22.28 -7.00
CA GLY A 465 23.71 22.04 -8.27
C GLY A 465 23.17 22.81 -9.48
N GLN A 466 21.97 23.40 -9.38
CA GLN A 466 21.40 24.27 -10.42
C GLN A 466 21.69 25.77 -10.19
N SER A 467 22.29 26.10 -9.07
CA SER A 467 22.66 27.49 -8.71
C SER A 467 24.15 27.83 -8.95
N ILE A 468 24.88 26.96 -9.67
CA ILE A 468 26.24 27.15 -10.17
C ILE A 468 26.20 27.04 -11.70
#